data_987be7c556d4d8d8d751d4b6c1dcb8b6
#
_entry.id   987be7c556d4d8d8d751d4b6c1dcb8b6
#
_cell.length_a   1.000
_cell.length_b   1.000
_cell.length_c   1.000
_cell.angle_alpha   90.00
_cell.angle_beta   90.00
_cell.angle_gamma   90.00
#
_symmetry.space_group_name_H-M   'P 1'
#
loop_
_entity.id
_entity.type
_entity.pdbx_description
1 polymer ?
#
loop_
_entity_poly.entity_id
_entity_poly.type
_entity_poly.pdbx_seq_one_letter_code
_entity_poly.pdbx_strand_id
1 'polypeptide(L)'
;MQLEAAPYEERITVWSFTVILGFVSAVFIAVVIYQVLIGPLGTNPAPNGFYLFMALLFFALAMMFSTLVVKLSPRSVVVSFGLIKRSIPWELIERCYVDEVTSLRYGGWGIRIGRVGGKWRLVFNIIGAPRVVLALKQGRFDEFVFSTRHPDEIVRMIRQRIGRME
;
A
#
# COMPACT_ATOMS: atom_id res chain seq x y z
N MET A 1 -28.25 -0.45 -23.89
CA MET A 1 -28.26 -0.77 -22.44
C MET A 1 -26.87 -1.27 -22.10
N GLN A 2 -25.98 -0.36 -21.66
CA GLN A 2 -24.63 -0.72 -21.27
C GLN A 2 -24.75 -1.44 -19.92
N LEU A 3 -24.39 -2.72 -19.90
CA LEU A 3 -24.14 -3.44 -18.66
C LEU A 3 -22.92 -2.75 -18.00
N GLU A 4 -23.18 -1.86 -17.06
CA GLU A 4 -22.14 -1.38 -16.14
C GLU A 4 -21.59 -2.63 -15.43
N ALA A 5 -20.36 -2.99 -15.82
CA ALA A 5 -19.65 -4.03 -15.12
C ALA A 5 -19.60 -3.64 -13.64
N ALA A 6 -20.06 -4.52 -12.77
CA ALA A 6 -20.09 -4.29 -11.33
C ALA A 6 -18.72 -3.78 -10.86
N PRO A 7 -18.68 -2.76 -10.02
CA PRO A 7 -17.42 -2.18 -9.54
C PRO A 7 -16.65 -3.26 -8.77
N TYR A 8 -15.48 -3.65 -9.29
CA TYR A 8 -14.61 -4.56 -8.56
C TYR A 8 -13.95 -3.81 -7.40
N GLU A 9 -14.04 -4.36 -6.22
CA GLU A 9 -13.34 -3.87 -5.04
C GLU A 9 -12.70 -5.04 -4.28
N GLU A 10 -11.40 -4.96 -4.08
CA GLU A 10 -10.63 -5.90 -3.27
C GLU A 10 -9.99 -5.17 -2.09
N ARG A 11 -10.05 -5.78 -0.90
CA ARG A 11 -9.38 -5.31 0.31
C ARG A 11 -8.41 -6.35 0.81
N ILE A 12 -7.14 -6.00 0.91
CA ILE A 12 -6.09 -6.87 1.43
C ILE A 12 -5.64 -6.31 2.77
N THR A 13 -6.10 -6.94 3.85
CA THR A 13 -5.67 -6.58 5.21
C THR A 13 -4.40 -7.33 5.56
N VAL A 14 -3.47 -6.64 6.17
CA VAL A 14 -2.18 -7.20 6.53
C VAL A 14 -1.97 -7.19 8.02
N TRP A 15 -2.39 -8.27 8.62
CA TRP A 15 -2.37 -8.45 10.07
C TRP A 15 -0.98 -8.39 10.68
N SER A 16 0.03 -9.05 10.06
CA SER A 16 1.38 -9.12 10.61
C SER A 16 2.00 -7.74 10.85
N PHE A 17 1.90 -6.85 9.87
CA PHE A 17 2.44 -5.50 9.97
C PHE A 17 1.68 -4.65 11.01
N THR A 18 0.36 -4.74 11.00
CA THR A 18 -0.50 -4.04 11.95
C THR A 18 -0.21 -4.48 13.39
N VAL A 19 -0.04 -5.79 13.62
CA VAL A 19 0.31 -6.34 14.93
C VAL A 19 1.68 -5.88 15.39
N ILE A 20 2.70 -5.89 14.52
CA ILE A 20 4.05 -5.45 14.88
C ILE A 20 4.05 -3.97 15.30
N LEU A 21 3.46 -3.08 14.48
CA LEU A 21 3.42 -1.66 14.80
C LEU A 21 2.53 -1.35 16.00
N GLY A 22 1.42 -2.07 16.15
CA GLY A 22 0.56 -1.98 17.34
C GLY A 22 1.30 -2.40 18.61
N PHE A 23 2.10 -3.47 18.55
CA PHE A 23 2.94 -3.90 19.66
C PHE A 23 3.99 -2.86 20.02
N VAL A 24 4.69 -2.29 19.03
CA VAL A 24 5.67 -1.20 19.25
C VAL A 24 5.00 0.01 19.91
N SER A 25 3.82 0.40 19.43
CA SER A 25 3.03 1.47 20.06
C SER A 25 2.70 1.16 21.52
N ALA A 26 2.25 -0.07 21.82
CA ALA A 26 1.93 -0.51 23.16
C ALA A 26 3.16 -0.48 24.10
N VAL A 27 4.34 -0.84 23.61
CA VAL A 27 5.60 -0.76 24.37
C VAL A 27 5.89 0.69 24.76
N PHE A 28 5.74 1.66 23.86
CA PHE A 28 5.95 3.08 24.18
C PHE A 28 4.94 3.57 25.22
N ILE A 29 3.67 3.14 25.16
CA ILE A 29 2.67 3.46 26.18
C ILE A 29 3.06 2.85 27.52
N ALA A 30 3.51 1.60 27.55
CA ALA A 30 3.95 0.93 28.77
C ALA A 30 5.12 1.67 29.44
N VAL A 31 6.08 2.19 28.63
CA VAL A 31 7.18 3.02 29.15
C VAL A 31 6.65 4.30 29.79
N VAL A 32 5.69 4.99 29.19
CA VAL A 32 5.07 6.18 29.80
C VAL A 32 4.40 5.84 31.12
N ILE A 33 3.60 4.77 31.15
CA ILE A 33 2.92 4.32 32.39
C ILE A 33 3.96 4.00 33.47
N TYR A 34 5.01 3.27 33.13
CA TYR A 34 6.09 2.93 34.06
C TYR A 34 6.74 4.20 34.64
N GLN A 35 7.12 5.18 33.79
CA GLN A 35 7.77 6.42 34.25
C GLN A 35 6.84 7.27 35.14
N VAL A 36 5.55 7.26 34.90
CA VAL A 36 4.56 8.02 35.68
C VAL A 36 4.31 7.36 37.04
N LEU A 37 4.21 6.02 37.11
CA LEU A 37 3.83 5.30 38.30
C LEU A 37 5.00 4.91 39.21
N ILE A 38 6.16 4.59 38.64
CA ILE A 38 7.29 4.00 39.35
C ILE A 38 8.47 4.96 39.39
N GLY A 39 8.74 5.69 38.31
CA GLY A 39 9.83 6.65 38.25
C GLY A 39 10.62 6.58 36.93
N PRO A 40 11.57 7.48 36.75
CA PRO A 40 12.32 7.63 35.49
C PRO A 40 13.11 6.37 35.14
N LEU A 41 13.13 6.03 33.85
CA LEU A 41 13.78 4.84 33.33
C LEU A 41 15.26 5.20 33.01
N GLY A 42 16.18 4.77 33.92
CA GLY A 42 17.61 5.06 33.79
C GLY A 42 18.03 6.44 34.34
N THR A 43 19.29 6.81 34.11
CA THR A 43 19.90 8.02 34.65
C THR A 43 19.60 9.29 33.84
N ASN A 44 19.24 9.15 32.57
CA ASN A 44 18.86 10.27 31.70
C ASN A 44 17.69 9.87 30.81
N PRO A 45 16.47 9.75 31.36
CA PRO A 45 15.30 9.29 30.62
C PRO A 45 14.83 10.33 29.60
N ALA A 46 14.38 9.87 28.44
CA ALA A 46 13.69 10.74 27.52
C ALA A 46 12.34 11.21 28.15
N PRO A 47 11.87 12.40 27.81
CA PRO A 47 10.63 12.93 28.35
C PRO A 47 9.41 12.09 27.91
N ASN A 48 8.42 11.99 28.79
CA ASN A 48 7.17 11.23 28.51
C ASN A 48 6.48 11.66 27.22
N GLY A 49 6.56 12.95 26.87
CA GLY A 49 6.03 13.48 25.61
C GLY A 49 6.64 12.85 24.36
N PHE A 50 7.94 12.50 24.42
CA PHE A 50 8.61 11.81 23.31
C PHE A 50 8.05 10.39 23.13
N TYR A 51 7.90 9.63 24.20
CA TYR A 51 7.34 8.27 24.12
C TYR A 51 5.87 8.26 23.68
N LEU A 52 5.09 9.23 24.18
CA LEU A 52 3.70 9.40 23.74
C LEU A 52 3.61 9.74 22.26
N PHE A 53 4.47 10.64 21.78
CA PHE A 53 4.54 10.96 20.34
C PHE A 53 4.90 9.74 19.51
N MET A 54 5.89 8.94 19.93
CA MET A 54 6.25 7.69 19.25
C MET A 54 5.09 6.69 19.24
N ALA A 55 4.38 6.51 20.37
CA ALA A 55 3.24 5.64 20.43
C ALA A 55 2.15 6.04 19.44
N LEU A 56 1.79 7.32 19.39
CA LEU A 56 0.80 7.85 18.45
C LEU A 56 1.26 7.71 17.00
N LEU A 57 2.53 7.95 16.72
CA LEU A 57 3.12 7.79 15.38
C LEU A 57 3.01 6.34 14.89
N PHE A 58 3.44 5.37 15.71
CA PHE A 58 3.37 3.96 15.33
C PHE A 58 1.94 3.45 15.22
N PHE A 59 1.05 3.92 16.08
CA PHE A 59 -0.38 3.63 15.98
C PHE A 59 -0.99 4.17 14.67
N ALA A 60 -0.70 5.43 14.32
CA ALA A 60 -1.17 6.04 13.08
C ALA A 60 -0.63 5.29 11.84
N LEU A 61 0.66 4.90 11.84
CA LEU A 61 1.25 4.10 10.78
C LEU A 61 0.59 2.71 10.68
N ALA A 62 0.30 2.06 11.81
CA ALA A 62 -0.41 0.78 11.84
C ALA A 62 -1.77 0.90 11.17
N MET A 63 -2.55 1.92 11.53
CA MET A 63 -3.87 2.17 10.92
C MET A 63 -3.77 2.52 9.44
N MET A 64 -2.81 3.36 9.06
CA MET A 64 -2.65 3.83 7.68
C MET A 64 -2.27 2.72 6.71
N PHE A 65 -1.39 1.81 7.11
CA PHE A 65 -0.86 0.74 6.26
C PHE A 65 -1.49 -0.64 6.52
N SER A 66 -2.54 -0.72 7.33
CA SER A 66 -3.22 -1.99 7.65
C SER A 66 -3.90 -2.64 6.47
N THR A 67 -4.42 -1.84 5.52
CA THR A 67 -5.26 -2.34 4.44
C THR A 67 -4.93 -1.66 3.11
N LEU A 68 -4.64 -2.47 2.10
CA LEU A 68 -4.58 -2.06 0.70
C LEU A 68 -5.95 -2.29 0.07
N VAL A 69 -6.50 -1.25 -0.54
CA VAL A 69 -7.76 -1.32 -1.28
C VAL A 69 -7.49 -1.10 -2.76
N VAL A 70 -7.97 -2.03 -3.58
CA VAL A 70 -7.92 -1.96 -5.05
C VAL A 70 -9.34 -1.87 -5.56
N LYS A 71 -9.65 -0.83 -6.34
CA LYS A 71 -10.97 -0.62 -6.97
C LYS A 71 -10.83 -0.40 -8.46
N LEU A 72 -11.60 -1.14 -9.24
CA LEU A 72 -11.80 -0.85 -10.66
C LEU A 72 -13.08 -0.02 -10.79
N SER A 73 -12.94 1.28 -10.98
CA SER A 73 -14.07 2.20 -11.16
C SER A 73 -14.37 2.42 -12.64
N PRO A 74 -15.54 2.99 -13.02
CA PRO A 74 -15.87 3.27 -14.42
C PRO A 74 -14.85 4.12 -15.15
N ARG A 75 -14.11 4.99 -14.44
CA ARG A 75 -13.18 5.98 -15.04
C ARG A 75 -11.70 5.68 -14.77
N SER A 76 -11.37 4.83 -13.79
CA SER A 76 -9.97 4.66 -13.36
C SER A 76 -9.76 3.39 -12.55
N VAL A 77 -8.51 2.93 -12.51
CA VAL A 77 -8.01 2.00 -11.49
C VAL A 77 -7.59 2.81 -10.28
N VAL A 78 -8.14 2.50 -9.11
CA VAL A 78 -7.87 3.20 -7.85
C VAL A 78 -7.22 2.24 -6.88
N VAL A 79 -6.07 2.61 -6.36
CA VAL A 79 -5.34 1.85 -5.34
C VAL A 79 -5.04 2.78 -4.17
N SER A 80 -5.28 2.32 -2.94
CA SER A 80 -5.04 3.12 -1.74
C SER A 80 -4.51 2.30 -0.57
N PHE A 81 -3.58 2.91 0.18
CA PHE A 81 -3.24 2.54 1.54
C PHE A 81 -3.77 3.63 2.48
N GLY A 82 -4.81 3.32 3.27
CA GLY A 82 -5.43 4.29 4.16
C GLY A 82 -5.76 5.60 3.45
N LEU A 83 -5.11 6.69 3.86
CA LEU A 83 -5.30 8.02 3.29
C LEU A 83 -4.57 8.27 1.96
N ILE A 84 -3.53 7.47 1.68
CA ILE A 84 -2.74 7.63 0.45
C ILE A 84 -3.44 6.87 -0.68
N LYS A 85 -3.99 7.62 -1.63
CA LYS A 85 -4.74 7.12 -2.77
C LYS A 85 -4.07 7.48 -4.09
N ARG A 86 -4.01 6.52 -5.02
CA ARG A 86 -3.61 6.75 -6.40
C ARG A 86 -4.72 6.31 -7.34
N SER A 87 -5.11 7.19 -8.24
CA SER A 87 -6.10 6.93 -9.29
C SER A 87 -5.40 7.01 -10.64
N ILE A 88 -5.53 5.97 -11.45
CA ILE A 88 -4.96 5.88 -12.81
C ILE A 88 -6.13 5.81 -13.78
N PRO A 89 -6.40 6.86 -14.56
CA PRO A 89 -7.41 6.86 -15.61
C PRO A 89 -7.14 5.77 -16.65
N TRP A 90 -8.19 5.18 -17.20
CA TRP A 90 -8.06 4.09 -18.19
C TRP A 90 -7.29 4.51 -19.44
N GLU A 91 -7.44 5.75 -19.88
CA GLU A 91 -6.79 6.32 -21.06
C GLU A 91 -5.26 6.36 -20.94
N LEU A 92 -4.76 6.43 -19.70
CA LEU A 92 -3.32 6.44 -19.40
C LEU A 92 -2.71 5.07 -19.34
N ILE A 93 -3.49 4.00 -19.30
CA ILE A 93 -2.99 2.64 -19.22
C ILE A 93 -2.69 2.13 -20.65
N GLU A 94 -1.44 1.81 -20.91
CA GLU A 94 -1.00 1.22 -22.18
C GLU A 94 -1.16 -0.30 -22.17
N ARG A 95 -0.64 -0.94 -21.10
CA ARG A 95 -0.63 -2.40 -20.95
C ARG A 95 -0.80 -2.79 -19.48
N CYS A 96 -1.32 -4.01 -19.27
CA CYS A 96 -1.45 -4.60 -17.96
C CYS A 96 -0.95 -6.04 -17.97
N TYR A 97 -0.11 -6.41 -16.97
CA TYR A 97 0.45 -7.76 -16.86
C TYR A 97 0.79 -8.09 -15.40
N VAL A 98 0.98 -9.40 -15.13
CA VAL A 98 1.42 -9.87 -13.81
C VAL A 98 2.89 -9.56 -13.61
N ASP A 99 3.25 -9.10 -12.43
CA ASP A 99 4.64 -8.78 -12.08
C ASP A 99 5.40 -10.05 -11.66
N GLU A 100 6.45 -10.38 -12.38
CA GLU A 100 7.33 -11.52 -12.10
C GLU A 100 8.50 -11.17 -11.17
N VAL A 101 8.67 -9.88 -10.83
CA VAL A 101 9.77 -9.41 -9.98
C VAL A 101 9.52 -9.79 -8.53
N THR A 102 10.54 -10.24 -7.82
CA THR A 102 10.42 -10.60 -6.40
C THR A 102 10.09 -9.39 -5.52
N SER A 103 9.26 -9.59 -4.48
CA SER A 103 8.85 -8.52 -3.53
C SER A 103 10.02 -7.81 -2.89
N LEU A 104 11.12 -8.52 -2.64
CA LEU A 104 12.33 -8.00 -2.00
C LEU A 104 13.05 -6.95 -2.87
N ARG A 105 12.95 -7.06 -4.20
CA ARG A 105 13.57 -6.10 -5.13
C ARG A 105 12.95 -4.70 -5.03
N TYR A 106 11.72 -4.60 -4.52
CA TYR A 106 11.06 -3.32 -4.27
C TYR A 106 11.33 -2.75 -2.87
N GLY A 107 12.20 -3.41 -2.06
CA GLY A 107 12.57 -2.92 -0.74
C GLY A 107 11.51 -3.11 0.34
N GLY A 108 10.63 -4.10 0.17
CA GLY A 108 9.68 -4.52 1.22
C GLY A 108 8.30 -3.90 1.08
N TRP A 109 7.67 -3.70 2.21
CA TRP A 109 6.28 -3.26 2.38
C TRP A 109 6.01 -1.79 2.10
N GLY A 110 4.74 -1.48 1.73
CA GLY A 110 4.19 -0.13 1.67
C GLY A 110 4.33 0.52 0.29
N ILE A 111 4.39 1.86 0.27
CA ILE A 111 4.52 2.62 -0.96
C ILE A 111 5.99 2.86 -1.24
N ARG A 112 6.44 2.43 -2.42
CA ARG A 112 7.84 2.51 -2.84
C ARG A 112 7.97 3.12 -4.22
N ILE A 113 9.12 3.73 -4.46
CA ILE A 113 9.54 4.17 -5.78
C ILE A 113 10.79 3.37 -6.10
N GLY A 114 10.80 2.70 -7.24
CA GLY A 114 11.91 1.87 -7.68
C GLY A 114 12.17 1.99 -9.17
N ARG A 115 13.31 1.48 -9.61
CA ARG A 115 13.67 1.39 -11.02
C ARG A 115 13.93 -0.06 -11.40
N VAL A 116 13.18 -0.57 -12.39
CA VAL A 116 13.30 -1.94 -12.88
C VAL A 116 13.33 -1.92 -14.39
N GLY A 117 14.36 -2.56 -14.97
CA GLY A 117 14.52 -2.59 -16.45
C GLY A 117 14.62 -1.20 -17.09
N GLY A 118 15.20 -0.21 -16.37
CA GLY A 118 15.30 1.16 -16.87
C GLY A 118 14.08 2.03 -16.63
N LYS A 119 12.94 1.47 -16.20
CA LYS A 119 11.66 2.16 -16.01
C LYS A 119 11.42 2.54 -14.56
N TRP A 120 10.90 3.74 -14.32
CA TRP A 120 10.50 4.20 -13.00
C TRP A 120 9.13 3.62 -12.63
N ARG A 121 9.06 2.99 -11.46
CA ARG A 121 7.87 2.35 -10.92
C ARG A 121 7.42 3.00 -9.62
N LEU A 122 6.13 3.32 -9.52
CA LEU A 122 5.47 3.58 -8.25
C LEU A 122 4.80 2.27 -7.81
N VAL A 123 5.15 1.78 -6.62
CA VAL A 123 4.76 0.44 -6.16
C VAL A 123 4.00 0.52 -4.86
N PHE A 124 2.80 -0.04 -4.83
CA PHE A 124 1.99 -0.27 -3.63
C PHE A 124 2.12 -1.75 -3.26
N ASN A 125 3.13 -2.07 -2.43
CA ASN A 125 3.57 -3.43 -2.20
C ASN A 125 3.10 -4.02 -0.88
N ILE A 126 2.60 -5.27 -0.95
CA ILE A 126 2.39 -6.16 0.19
C ILE A 126 3.34 -7.34 0.01
N ILE A 127 4.19 -7.60 1.00
CA ILE A 127 5.13 -8.72 0.97
C ILE A 127 4.34 -10.04 0.91
N GLY A 128 4.74 -10.92 -0.01
CA GLY A 128 4.11 -12.23 -0.18
C GLY A 128 2.84 -12.24 -1.04
N ALA A 129 2.28 -11.07 -1.40
CA ALA A 129 1.17 -11.01 -2.33
C ALA A 129 1.67 -10.88 -3.78
N PRO A 130 0.99 -11.53 -4.76
CA PRO A 130 1.24 -11.31 -6.16
C PRO A 130 0.91 -9.86 -6.55
N ARG A 131 1.44 -9.41 -7.68
CA ARG A 131 1.33 -8.02 -8.12
C ARG A 131 0.95 -7.91 -9.58
N VAL A 132 0.33 -6.78 -9.89
CA VAL A 132 -0.03 -6.38 -11.25
C VAL A 132 0.70 -5.09 -11.59
N VAL A 133 1.21 -5.00 -12.82
CA VAL A 133 1.87 -3.84 -13.39
C VAL A 133 0.93 -3.19 -14.40
N LEU A 134 0.74 -1.89 -14.27
CA LEU A 134 0.14 -1.03 -15.27
C LEU A 134 1.26 -0.22 -15.94
N ALA A 135 1.54 -0.49 -17.21
CA ALA A 135 2.40 0.38 -18.02
C ALA A 135 1.60 1.63 -18.41
N LEU A 136 2.21 2.79 -18.22
CA LEU A 136 1.55 4.08 -18.41
C LEU A 136 2.04 4.76 -19.68
N LYS A 137 1.13 5.32 -20.47
CA LYS A 137 1.46 6.07 -21.71
C LYS A 137 2.23 7.35 -21.42
N GLN A 138 1.97 7.98 -20.27
CA GLN A 138 2.59 9.25 -19.84
C GLN A 138 2.50 9.45 -18.34
N GLY A 139 3.38 10.27 -17.77
CA GLY A 139 3.38 10.65 -16.36
C GLY A 139 4.79 10.65 -15.76
N ARG A 140 4.86 10.87 -14.44
CA ARG A 140 6.12 10.86 -13.67
C ARG A 140 6.75 9.46 -13.58
N PHE A 141 5.92 8.43 -13.64
CA PHE A 141 6.33 7.03 -13.58
C PHE A 141 5.93 6.33 -14.86
N ASP A 142 6.80 5.46 -15.34
CA ASP A 142 6.54 4.64 -16.52
C ASP A 142 5.57 3.51 -16.22
N GLU A 143 5.59 3.04 -14.96
CA GLU A 143 4.79 1.91 -14.53
C GLU A 143 4.24 2.12 -13.11
N PHE A 144 3.00 1.68 -12.88
CA PHE A 144 2.37 1.63 -11.58
C PHE A 144 2.14 0.16 -11.20
N VAL A 145 2.60 -0.24 -10.01
CA VAL A 145 2.55 -1.62 -9.54
C VAL A 145 1.74 -1.70 -8.25
N PHE A 146 0.86 -2.66 -8.13
CA PHE A 146 0.10 -2.88 -6.90
C PHE A 146 -0.11 -4.36 -6.61
N SER A 147 -0.18 -4.69 -5.32
CA SER A 147 -0.47 -6.04 -4.85
C SER A 147 -1.95 -6.37 -4.96
N THR A 148 -2.25 -7.63 -5.29
CA THR A 148 -3.60 -8.17 -5.36
C THR A 148 -3.56 -9.67 -5.03
N ARG A 149 -4.69 -10.25 -4.59
CA ARG A 149 -4.83 -11.70 -4.40
C ARG A 149 -5.21 -12.42 -5.70
N HIS A 150 -5.78 -11.70 -6.65
CA HIS A 150 -6.33 -12.24 -7.89
C HIS A 150 -5.70 -11.58 -9.13
N PRO A 151 -4.36 -11.76 -9.35
CA PRO A 151 -3.65 -11.03 -10.40
C PRO A 151 -4.18 -11.32 -11.80
N ASP A 152 -4.47 -12.59 -12.12
CA ASP A 152 -4.95 -12.98 -13.45
C ASP A 152 -6.35 -12.44 -13.74
N GLU A 153 -7.22 -12.41 -12.73
CA GLU A 153 -8.57 -11.87 -12.86
C GLU A 153 -8.52 -10.35 -13.12
N ILE A 154 -7.73 -9.63 -12.32
CA ILE A 154 -7.55 -8.18 -12.49
C ILE A 154 -6.94 -7.85 -13.85
N VAL A 155 -5.90 -8.58 -14.27
CA VAL A 155 -5.26 -8.38 -15.58
C VAL A 155 -6.27 -8.61 -16.71
N ARG A 156 -7.09 -9.65 -16.62
CA ARG A 156 -8.13 -9.94 -17.61
C ARG A 156 -9.17 -8.82 -17.68
N MET A 157 -9.69 -8.36 -16.53
CA MET A 157 -10.66 -7.27 -16.46
C MET A 157 -10.10 -5.96 -17.02
N ILE A 158 -8.86 -5.63 -16.66
CA ILE A 158 -8.20 -4.40 -17.13
C ILE A 158 -7.96 -4.46 -18.64
N ARG A 159 -7.42 -5.58 -19.17
CA ARG A 159 -7.19 -5.77 -20.62
C ARG A 159 -8.49 -5.68 -21.41
N GLN A 160 -9.56 -6.30 -20.93
CA GLN A 160 -10.87 -6.24 -21.57
C GLN A 160 -11.42 -4.80 -21.60
N ARG A 161 -11.13 -3.99 -20.58
CA ARG A 161 -11.56 -2.60 -20.53
C ARG A 161 -10.76 -1.71 -21.48
N ILE A 162 -9.43 -1.88 -21.52
CA ILE A 162 -8.55 -1.13 -22.44
C ILE A 162 -8.90 -1.45 -23.89
N GLY A 163 -9.02 -2.73 -24.26
CA GLY A 163 -9.34 -3.13 -25.64
C GLY A 163 -10.74 -2.76 -26.13
N ARG A 164 -11.63 -2.24 -25.25
CA ARG A 164 -12.92 -1.65 -25.66
C ARG A 164 -12.83 -0.14 -25.91
N MET A 165 -11.69 0.46 -25.58
CA MET A 165 -11.46 1.91 -25.73
C MET A 165 -10.60 2.23 -26.94
N GLU A 166 -9.95 1.21 -27.53
CA GLU A 166 -9.28 1.25 -28.85
C GLU A 166 -10.30 0.98 -29.97
#